data_098bc774cb5ba532d3a375b43e14a6e5
#
_entry.id   098bc774cb5ba532d3a375b43e14a6e5
#
_cell.length_a   1.000
_cell.length_b   1.000
_cell.length_c   1.000
_cell.angle_alpha   90.00
_cell.angle_beta   90.00
_cell.angle_gamma   90.00
#
_symmetry.space_group_name_H-M   'P 1'
#
loop_
_entity.id
_entity.type
_entity.pdbx_description
1 polymer ?
#
loop_
_entity_poly.entity_id
_entity_poly.type
_entity_poly.pdbx_seq_one_letter_code
_entity_poly.pdbx_strand_id
1 'polypeptide(L)'
;MLTPTLNYRVASAACLLFLFIFAIDQANAEPVPFRATYKADYKGLPVSATGIRELTKLGENRFLLSSTAESFFASIVEQSVFQLDENDNAMPLEYQYHRTGIGKNRHDVLAFDWANMKVENQVPEKSWNMGIDLGVFDKLLYQYQMRTDLKQAKNKDQSWPALTYDVADKRKLKRYDFEILQEETVKTGIGNLQTLKITRKRPAGDSRSTIFWLALDYDFMLVRFQQLKDDGSGFELLLSDAEFDGKKIEAD
;
A
#
# COMPACT_ATOMS: atom_id res chain seq x y z
N MET A 1 -18.80 93.60 4.86
CA MET A 1 -18.12 92.73 3.91
C MET A 1 -18.05 91.38 4.58
N LEU A 2 -18.93 90.42 4.14
CA LEU A 2 -19.07 89.10 4.69
C LEU A 2 -18.36 88.09 3.76
N THR A 3 -17.39 87.39 4.29
CA THR A 3 -16.72 86.25 3.58
C THR A 3 -17.42 84.94 3.93
N PRO A 4 -17.78 84.06 2.98
CA PRO A 4 -18.36 82.75 3.28
C PRO A 4 -17.28 81.72 3.48
N THR A 5 -17.37 81.01 4.58
CA THR A 5 -16.56 79.82 4.90
C THR A 5 -17.10 78.59 4.17
N LEU A 6 -16.28 77.94 3.35
CA LEU A 6 -16.59 76.74 2.61
C LEU A 6 -16.25 75.54 3.46
N ASN A 7 -17.27 74.77 3.89
CA ASN A 7 -17.11 73.53 4.63
C ASN A 7 -16.93 72.33 3.67
N TYR A 8 -15.75 71.75 3.64
CA TYR A 8 -15.51 70.47 2.98
C TYR A 8 -15.86 69.30 3.91
N ARG A 9 -16.89 68.56 3.55
CA ARG A 9 -17.18 67.25 4.15
C ARG A 9 -16.31 66.18 3.45
N VAL A 10 -15.34 65.63 4.17
CA VAL A 10 -14.56 64.46 3.74
C VAL A 10 -15.41 63.21 3.99
N ALA A 11 -15.89 62.58 2.93
CA ALA A 11 -16.54 61.31 2.99
C ALA A 11 -15.48 60.22 3.00
N SER A 12 -15.24 59.60 4.16
CA SER A 12 -14.38 58.41 4.28
C SER A 12 -15.12 57.19 3.74
N ALA A 13 -14.76 56.74 2.54
CA ALA A 13 -15.18 55.45 2.00
C ALA A 13 -14.34 54.35 2.63
N ALA A 14 -14.89 53.63 3.60
CA ALA A 14 -14.29 52.41 4.14
C ALA A 14 -14.48 51.26 3.14
N CYS A 15 -13.42 50.93 2.39
CA CYS A 15 -13.39 49.74 1.57
C CYS A 15 -13.20 48.50 2.49
N LEU A 16 -14.31 47.81 2.78
CA LEU A 16 -14.29 46.47 3.40
C LEU A 16 -13.76 45.45 2.36
N LEU A 17 -12.47 45.13 2.44
CA LEU A 17 -11.88 44.00 1.70
C LEU A 17 -12.37 42.69 2.36
N PHE A 18 -13.37 42.05 1.78
CA PHE A 18 -13.74 40.67 2.11
C PHE A 18 -12.68 39.76 1.54
N LEU A 19 -11.72 39.33 2.38
CA LEU A 19 -10.83 38.18 2.09
C LEU A 19 -11.67 36.90 2.08
N PHE A 20 -12.10 36.48 0.91
CA PHE A 20 -12.58 35.11 0.70
C PHE A 20 -11.36 34.17 0.87
N ILE A 21 -11.20 33.61 2.06
CA ILE A 21 -10.32 32.47 2.27
C ILE A 21 -11.02 31.28 1.59
N PHE A 22 -10.64 31.00 0.34
CA PHE A 22 -10.93 29.71 -0.27
C PHE A 22 -10.11 28.67 0.53
N ALA A 23 -10.78 27.97 1.44
CA ALA A 23 -10.26 26.71 1.92
C ALA A 23 -10.16 25.81 0.68
N ILE A 24 -8.94 25.60 0.18
CA ILE A 24 -8.65 24.55 -0.78
C ILE A 24 -8.83 23.27 0.04
N ASP A 25 -10.02 22.67 -0.01
CA ASP A 25 -10.19 21.28 0.37
C ASP A 25 -9.17 20.51 -0.47
N GLN A 26 -8.09 20.09 0.16
CA GLN A 26 -7.23 19.06 -0.43
C GLN A 26 -8.10 17.81 -0.46
N ALA A 27 -8.81 17.62 -1.56
CA ALA A 27 -9.51 16.38 -1.82
C ALA A 27 -8.43 15.28 -1.79
N ASN A 28 -8.39 14.58 -0.66
CA ASN A 28 -7.55 13.40 -0.51
C ASN A 28 -7.92 12.45 -1.64
N ALA A 29 -6.96 12.10 -2.47
CA ALA A 29 -7.20 11.23 -3.61
C ALA A 29 -7.56 9.84 -3.08
N GLU A 30 -8.83 9.50 -3.13
CA GLU A 30 -9.34 8.20 -2.72
C GLU A 30 -8.53 7.07 -3.38
N PRO A 31 -8.26 5.95 -2.66
CA PRO A 31 -7.60 4.78 -3.24
C PRO A 31 -8.31 4.29 -4.50
N VAL A 32 -7.59 4.26 -5.62
CA VAL A 32 -8.16 3.82 -6.88
C VAL A 32 -8.25 2.29 -6.91
N PRO A 33 -9.43 1.70 -7.10
CA PRO A 33 -9.59 0.26 -7.25
C PRO A 33 -8.75 -0.27 -8.41
N PHE A 34 -8.17 -1.45 -8.22
CA PHE A 34 -7.40 -2.12 -9.27
C PHE A 34 -7.52 -3.64 -9.16
N ARG A 35 -7.29 -4.31 -10.28
CA ARG A 35 -7.11 -5.76 -10.34
C ARG A 35 -5.88 -6.06 -11.20
N ALA A 36 -4.94 -6.81 -10.64
CA ALA A 36 -3.72 -7.20 -11.33
C ALA A 36 -3.54 -8.71 -11.28
N THR A 37 -3.28 -9.32 -12.43
CA THR A 37 -3.05 -10.76 -12.59
C THR A 37 -1.57 -11.01 -12.81
N TYR A 38 -1.03 -12.03 -12.16
CA TYR A 38 0.39 -12.37 -12.20
C TYR A 38 0.58 -13.83 -12.62
N LYS A 39 1.63 -14.07 -13.36
CA LYS A 39 2.25 -15.41 -13.42
C LYS A 39 3.06 -15.59 -12.15
N ALA A 40 2.78 -16.67 -11.43
CA ALA A 40 3.46 -17.02 -10.20
C ALA A 40 4.29 -18.29 -10.42
N ASP A 41 5.60 -18.19 -10.21
CA ASP A 41 6.54 -19.29 -10.36
C ASP A 41 7.20 -19.61 -9.03
N TYR A 42 7.34 -20.89 -8.72
CA TYR A 42 8.15 -21.34 -7.62
C TYR A 42 9.51 -21.83 -8.15
N LYS A 43 10.56 -21.03 -7.97
CA LYS A 43 11.92 -21.38 -8.38
C LYS A 43 12.38 -22.64 -7.66
N GLY A 44 12.81 -23.65 -8.42
CA GLY A 44 13.20 -24.97 -7.92
C GLY A 44 12.11 -26.06 -8.06
N LEU A 45 10.89 -25.71 -8.50
CA LEU A 45 9.85 -26.67 -8.85
C LEU A 45 9.22 -26.28 -10.18
N PRO A 46 8.86 -27.24 -11.06
CA PRO A 46 8.17 -26.95 -12.33
C PRO A 46 6.66 -26.71 -12.07
N VAL A 47 6.36 -25.73 -11.21
CA VAL A 47 4.98 -25.39 -10.83
C VAL A 47 4.75 -23.92 -11.12
N SER A 48 3.80 -23.65 -12.00
CA SER A 48 3.27 -22.31 -12.24
C SER A 48 1.89 -22.16 -11.59
N ALA A 49 1.62 -20.98 -11.11
CA ALA A 49 0.33 -20.59 -10.52
C ALA A 49 -0.13 -19.25 -11.10
N THR A 50 -1.40 -18.94 -10.93
CA THR A 50 -1.93 -17.61 -11.18
C THR A 50 -2.06 -16.87 -9.84
N GLY A 51 -1.49 -15.68 -9.78
CA GLY A 51 -1.67 -14.74 -8.68
C GLY A 51 -2.64 -13.63 -9.08
N ILE A 52 -3.50 -13.20 -8.16
CA ILE A 52 -4.37 -12.03 -8.35
C ILE A 52 -4.20 -11.12 -7.15
N ARG A 53 -4.01 -9.82 -7.42
CA ARG A 53 -4.08 -8.77 -6.39
C ARG A 53 -5.15 -7.78 -6.77
N GLU A 54 -5.93 -7.40 -5.78
CA GLU A 54 -7.09 -6.56 -6.00
C GLU A 54 -7.28 -5.58 -4.84
N LEU A 55 -7.59 -4.33 -5.17
CA LEU A 55 -8.07 -3.34 -4.23
C LEU A 55 -9.51 -3.02 -4.55
N THR A 56 -10.40 -3.25 -3.59
CA THR A 56 -11.84 -3.03 -3.73
C THR A 56 -12.33 -2.06 -2.66
N LYS A 57 -13.18 -1.12 -3.04
CA LYS A 57 -13.90 -0.26 -2.10
C LYS A 57 -15.10 -1.03 -1.53
N LEU A 58 -15.19 -1.13 -0.20
CA LEU A 58 -16.30 -1.80 0.50
C LEU A 58 -17.38 -0.82 1.00
N GLY A 59 -17.07 0.46 1.07
CA GLY A 59 -17.96 1.51 1.58
C GLY A 59 -17.23 2.84 1.74
N GLU A 60 -17.84 3.81 2.43
CA GLU A 60 -17.13 5.03 2.77
C GLU A 60 -15.92 4.70 3.61
N ASN A 61 -14.75 5.17 3.18
CA ASN A 61 -13.46 5.00 3.85
C ASN A 61 -13.18 3.55 4.32
N ARG A 62 -13.66 2.53 3.60
CA ARG A 62 -13.39 1.13 3.90
C ARG A 62 -13.02 0.36 2.64
N PHE A 63 -11.88 -0.32 2.68
CA PHE A 63 -11.26 -0.96 1.53
C PHE A 63 -10.84 -2.39 1.87
N LEU A 64 -10.75 -3.22 0.84
CA LEU A 64 -10.20 -4.56 0.90
C LEU A 64 -9.03 -4.66 -0.07
N LEU A 65 -7.84 -4.92 0.45
CA LEU A 65 -6.70 -5.38 -0.34
C LEU A 65 -6.63 -6.89 -0.24
N SER A 66 -6.70 -7.58 -1.37
CA SER A 66 -6.58 -9.03 -1.46
C SER A 66 -5.38 -9.45 -2.30
N SER A 67 -4.82 -10.60 -1.98
CA SER A 67 -3.76 -11.27 -2.75
C SER A 67 -4.02 -12.77 -2.71
N THR A 68 -4.26 -13.37 -3.87
CA THR A 68 -4.47 -14.80 -4.02
C THR A 68 -3.38 -15.39 -4.91
N ALA A 69 -3.00 -16.63 -4.65
CA ALA A 69 -2.15 -17.40 -5.53
C ALA A 69 -2.68 -18.85 -5.55
N GLU A 70 -3.05 -19.32 -6.73
CA GLU A 70 -3.68 -20.62 -6.89
C GLU A 70 -2.94 -21.47 -7.91
N SER A 71 -2.69 -22.72 -7.53
CA SER A 71 -2.19 -23.77 -8.39
C SER A 71 -3.01 -25.04 -8.17
N PHE A 72 -2.78 -26.08 -8.99
CA PHE A 72 -3.44 -27.37 -8.80
C PHE A 72 -3.14 -28.01 -7.43
N PHE A 73 -2.02 -27.66 -6.80
CA PHE A 73 -1.53 -28.32 -5.58
C PHE A 73 -1.62 -27.45 -4.31
N ALA A 74 -1.81 -26.15 -4.44
CA ALA A 74 -1.79 -25.24 -3.30
C ALA A 74 -2.58 -23.96 -3.60
N SER A 75 -3.21 -23.42 -2.55
CA SER A 75 -3.86 -22.12 -2.58
C SER A 75 -3.36 -21.27 -1.41
N ILE A 76 -3.12 -19.98 -1.70
CA ILE A 76 -2.82 -18.96 -0.70
C ILE A 76 -3.81 -17.82 -0.93
N VAL A 77 -4.53 -17.46 0.13
CA VAL A 77 -5.41 -16.27 0.17
C VAL A 77 -4.95 -15.39 1.30
N GLU A 78 -4.68 -14.13 1.00
CA GLU A 78 -4.28 -13.10 1.94
C GLU A 78 -5.15 -11.87 1.73
N GLN A 79 -5.76 -11.36 2.79
CA GLN A 79 -6.71 -10.26 2.74
C GLN A 79 -6.45 -9.28 3.88
N SER A 80 -6.58 -8.00 3.61
CA SER A 80 -6.54 -6.93 4.60
C SER A 80 -7.72 -5.99 4.37
N VAL A 81 -8.62 -5.90 5.34
CA VAL A 81 -9.65 -4.87 5.41
C VAL A 81 -9.08 -3.71 6.19
N PHE A 82 -9.16 -2.51 5.63
CA PHE A 82 -8.58 -1.32 6.21
C PHE A 82 -9.43 -0.08 5.96
N GLN A 83 -9.11 0.98 6.67
CA GLN A 83 -9.59 2.34 6.43
C GLN A 83 -8.41 3.29 6.32
N LEU A 84 -8.64 4.51 5.86
CA LEU A 84 -7.65 5.59 5.91
C LEU A 84 -7.87 6.45 7.15
N ASP A 85 -6.78 6.90 7.75
CA ASP A 85 -6.82 7.94 8.76
C ASP A 85 -6.95 9.35 8.11
N GLU A 86 -6.97 10.39 8.91
CA GLU A 86 -7.07 11.80 8.48
C GLU A 86 -5.86 12.28 7.64
N ASN A 87 -4.76 11.52 7.63
CA ASN A 87 -3.54 11.80 6.87
C ASN A 87 -3.35 10.84 5.69
N ASP A 88 -4.41 10.10 5.29
CA ASP A 88 -4.40 9.07 4.24
C ASP A 88 -3.50 7.85 4.54
N ASN A 89 -3.12 7.63 5.78
CA ASN A 89 -2.40 6.41 6.15
C ASN A 89 -3.38 5.25 6.30
N ALA A 90 -2.96 4.09 5.82
CA ALA A 90 -3.77 2.89 5.93
C ALA A 90 -3.77 2.33 7.36
N MET A 91 -4.95 2.17 7.93
CA MET A 91 -5.18 1.57 9.24
C MET A 91 -5.83 0.19 9.08
N PRO A 92 -5.14 -0.92 9.35
CA PRO A 92 -5.74 -2.25 9.26
C PRO A 92 -6.88 -2.42 10.27
N LEU A 93 -7.96 -3.05 9.85
CA LEU A 93 -9.09 -3.44 10.70
C LEU A 93 -9.10 -4.95 10.92
N GLU A 94 -8.91 -5.69 9.84
CA GLU A 94 -8.86 -7.15 9.87
C GLU A 94 -7.85 -7.65 8.84
N TYR A 95 -7.08 -8.67 9.19
CA TYR A 95 -6.18 -9.36 8.30
C TYR A 95 -6.44 -10.86 8.36
N GLN A 96 -6.55 -11.48 7.19
CA GLN A 96 -6.70 -12.92 7.05
C GLN A 96 -5.57 -13.50 6.20
N TYR A 97 -5.07 -14.65 6.61
CA TYR A 97 -4.15 -15.46 5.85
C TYR A 97 -4.61 -16.92 5.88
N HIS A 98 -4.87 -17.47 4.71
CA HIS A 98 -5.24 -18.87 4.55
C HIS A 98 -4.33 -19.52 3.51
N ARG A 99 -3.68 -20.61 3.89
CA ARG A 99 -2.88 -21.46 2.99
C ARG A 99 -3.27 -22.92 3.14
N THR A 100 -3.53 -23.56 2.00
CA THR A 100 -3.86 -24.98 1.89
C THR A 100 -3.00 -25.66 0.83
N GLY A 101 -2.96 -26.99 0.83
CA GLY A 101 -2.24 -27.81 -0.14
C GLY A 101 -0.83 -28.18 0.31
N ILE A 102 0.16 -28.17 -0.61
CA ILE A 102 1.52 -28.64 -0.30
C ILE A 102 2.12 -27.87 0.88
N GLY A 103 2.61 -28.60 1.88
CA GLY A 103 3.18 -28.12 3.12
C GLY A 103 2.16 -28.02 4.25
N LYS A 104 2.46 -27.21 5.28
CA LYS A 104 1.54 -27.05 6.42
C LYS A 104 0.41 -26.10 6.07
N ASN A 105 -0.84 -26.53 6.26
CA ASN A 105 -1.97 -25.61 6.25
C ASN A 105 -1.77 -24.53 7.32
N ARG A 106 -2.16 -23.31 6.99
CA ARG A 106 -2.04 -22.17 7.90
C ARG A 106 -3.28 -21.30 7.77
N HIS A 107 -3.83 -20.93 8.92
CA HIS A 107 -4.92 -19.99 9.05
C HIS A 107 -4.60 -19.04 10.18
N ASP A 108 -4.60 -17.74 9.89
CA ASP A 108 -4.46 -16.66 10.85
C ASP A 108 -5.55 -15.62 10.55
N VAL A 109 -6.20 -15.10 11.58
CA VAL A 109 -7.17 -14.00 11.50
C VAL A 109 -6.79 -13.00 12.57
N LEU A 110 -6.34 -11.82 12.16
CA LEU A 110 -5.97 -10.74 13.07
C LEU A 110 -7.07 -9.68 13.08
N ALA A 111 -7.55 -9.30 14.25
CA ALA A 111 -8.41 -8.14 14.45
C ALA A 111 -7.61 -7.02 15.13
N PHE A 112 -7.70 -5.80 14.59
CA PHE A 112 -7.04 -4.61 15.11
C PHE A 112 -8.07 -3.76 15.86
N ASP A 113 -7.91 -3.67 17.16
CA ASP A 113 -8.74 -2.87 18.07
C ASP A 113 -7.99 -1.58 18.42
N TRP A 114 -8.20 -0.56 17.63
CA TRP A 114 -7.53 0.75 17.79
C TRP A 114 -8.01 1.51 19.01
N ALA A 115 -9.23 1.26 19.49
CA ALA A 115 -9.73 1.90 20.71
C ALA A 115 -8.97 1.42 21.96
N ASN A 116 -8.53 0.16 21.98
CA ASN A 116 -7.77 -0.44 23.04
C ASN A 116 -6.28 -0.64 22.70
N MET A 117 -5.83 -0.13 21.55
CA MET A 117 -4.44 -0.21 21.07
C MET A 117 -3.89 -1.64 21.14
N LYS A 118 -4.61 -2.60 20.58
CA LYS A 118 -4.23 -4.01 20.58
C LYS A 118 -4.58 -4.69 19.25
N VAL A 119 -3.85 -5.74 18.95
CA VAL A 119 -4.17 -6.70 17.91
C VAL A 119 -4.29 -8.09 18.51
N GLU A 120 -5.25 -8.87 18.02
CA GLU A 120 -5.49 -10.24 18.48
C GLU A 120 -5.66 -11.21 17.32
N ASN A 121 -5.18 -12.44 17.51
CA ASN A 121 -5.48 -13.54 16.60
C ASN A 121 -6.75 -14.23 17.08
N GLN A 122 -7.77 -14.23 16.23
CA GLN A 122 -9.10 -14.77 16.54
C GLN A 122 -9.23 -16.28 16.24
N VAL A 123 -8.19 -16.93 15.73
CA VAL A 123 -8.20 -18.38 15.53
C VAL A 123 -8.08 -19.07 16.90
N PRO A 124 -9.10 -19.83 17.37
CA PRO A 124 -9.17 -20.31 18.75
C PRO A 124 -7.95 -21.10 19.21
N GLU A 125 -7.43 -22.03 18.38
CA GLU A 125 -6.28 -22.88 18.72
C GLU A 125 -4.94 -22.14 18.72
N LYS A 126 -4.95 -20.86 18.29
CA LYS A 126 -3.76 -20.00 18.16
C LYS A 126 -4.01 -18.61 18.71
N SER A 127 -5.00 -18.46 19.58
CA SER A 127 -5.39 -17.15 20.11
C SER A 127 -4.23 -16.51 20.87
N TRP A 128 -4.04 -15.22 20.65
CA TRP A 128 -3.10 -14.35 21.35
C TRP A 128 -3.50 -12.90 21.13
N ASN A 129 -3.06 -12.04 22.02
CA ASN A 129 -3.13 -10.59 21.82
C ASN A 129 -1.79 -9.93 22.14
N MET A 130 -1.58 -8.73 21.64
CA MET A 130 -0.46 -7.86 21.98
C MET A 130 -0.86 -6.40 21.81
N GLY A 131 -0.23 -5.52 22.58
CA GLY A 131 -0.32 -4.07 22.41
C GLY A 131 0.31 -3.63 21.08
N ILE A 132 -0.26 -2.59 20.49
CA ILE A 132 0.25 -1.95 19.26
C ILE A 132 0.20 -0.44 19.43
N ASP A 133 1.00 0.27 18.62
CA ASP A 133 0.95 1.72 18.47
C ASP A 133 0.31 2.09 17.11
N LEU A 134 -0.02 3.36 16.93
CA LEU A 134 -0.45 3.86 15.62
C LEU A 134 0.64 3.62 14.57
N GLY A 135 0.23 3.33 13.34
CA GLY A 135 1.15 3.03 12.24
C GLY A 135 1.65 1.58 12.21
N VAL A 136 1.05 0.67 13.00
CA VAL A 136 1.29 -0.77 12.87
C VAL A 136 0.43 -1.35 11.76
N PHE A 137 1.03 -2.14 10.90
CA PHE A 137 0.40 -2.80 9.76
C PHE A 137 0.30 -4.31 9.92
N ASP A 138 -0.53 -4.94 9.10
CA ASP A 138 -0.44 -6.38 8.83
C ASP A 138 0.57 -6.69 7.71
N LYS A 139 0.74 -7.97 7.38
CA LYS A 139 1.75 -8.44 6.41
C LYS A 139 1.42 -8.13 4.95
N LEU A 140 0.21 -7.69 4.64
CA LEU A 140 -0.20 -7.29 3.30
C LEU A 140 -0.30 -5.77 3.18
N LEU A 141 -0.88 -5.11 4.20
CA LEU A 141 -1.23 -3.69 4.12
C LEU A 141 -0.02 -2.74 4.09
N TYR A 142 1.12 -3.09 4.71
CA TYR A 142 2.34 -2.27 4.61
C TYR A 142 2.76 -2.04 3.14
N GLN A 143 2.42 -2.95 2.24
CA GLN A 143 2.74 -2.79 0.81
C GLN A 143 1.84 -1.75 0.14
N TYR A 144 0.62 -1.59 0.62
CA TYR A 144 -0.25 -0.49 0.21
C TYR A 144 0.28 0.85 0.74
N GLN A 145 0.66 0.91 2.03
CA GLN A 145 1.26 2.12 2.61
C GLN A 145 2.53 2.53 1.86
N MET A 146 3.40 1.57 1.52
CA MET A 146 4.60 1.84 0.72
C MET A 146 4.26 2.53 -0.62
N ARG A 147 3.20 2.09 -1.32
CA ARG A 147 2.73 2.73 -2.55
C ARG A 147 2.28 4.17 -2.28
N THR A 148 1.54 4.39 -1.21
CA THR A 148 1.05 5.71 -0.80
C THR A 148 2.21 6.66 -0.49
N ASP A 149 3.20 6.22 0.29
CA ASP A 149 4.37 7.01 0.66
C ASP A 149 5.18 7.43 -0.57
N LEU A 150 5.41 6.50 -1.50
CA LEU A 150 6.11 6.75 -2.76
C LEU A 150 5.32 7.71 -3.67
N LYS A 151 4.01 7.53 -3.78
CA LYS A 151 3.13 8.41 -4.56
C LYS A 151 3.14 9.83 -4.00
N GLN A 152 3.07 9.99 -2.69
CA GLN A 152 3.13 11.29 -2.04
C GLN A 152 4.47 11.99 -2.30
N ALA A 153 5.59 11.26 -2.20
CA ALA A 153 6.92 11.81 -2.49
C ALA A 153 7.06 12.24 -3.95
N LYS A 154 6.62 11.38 -4.90
CA LYS A 154 6.62 11.71 -6.34
C LYS A 154 5.77 12.95 -6.63
N ASN A 155 4.57 13.05 -6.08
CA ASN A 155 3.66 14.18 -6.31
C ASN A 155 4.18 15.50 -5.75
N LYS A 156 5.01 15.45 -4.70
CA LYS A 156 5.63 16.63 -4.07
C LYS A 156 7.02 16.95 -4.64
N ASP A 157 7.49 16.23 -5.65
CA ASP A 157 8.85 16.31 -6.20
C ASP A 157 9.93 16.26 -5.10
N GLN A 158 9.74 15.36 -4.15
CA GLN A 158 10.64 15.14 -3.02
C GLN A 158 11.54 13.94 -3.26
N SER A 159 12.66 13.89 -2.53
CA SER A 159 13.47 12.67 -2.46
C SER A 159 12.65 11.50 -1.91
N TRP A 160 12.99 10.28 -2.32
CA TRP A 160 12.31 9.09 -1.84
C TRP A 160 12.35 8.99 -0.30
N PRO A 161 11.22 8.64 0.35
CA PRO A 161 11.14 8.57 1.80
C PRO A 161 11.89 7.36 2.35
N ALA A 162 12.20 7.40 3.64
CA ALA A 162 12.61 6.19 4.36
C ALA A 162 11.42 5.23 4.46
N LEU A 163 11.56 4.03 3.90
CA LEU A 163 10.52 3.01 3.87
C LEU A 163 10.73 2.04 5.05
N THR A 164 10.05 2.32 6.16
CA THR A 164 10.13 1.53 7.39
C THR A 164 8.74 1.31 7.95
N TYR A 165 8.37 0.04 8.22
CA TYR A 165 7.04 -0.35 8.67
C TYR A 165 7.11 -1.32 9.84
N ASP A 166 6.34 -1.05 10.90
CA ASP A 166 6.14 -2.00 12.00
C ASP A 166 4.95 -2.92 11.65
N VAL A 167 5.22 -4.22 11.61
CA VAL A 167 4.28 -5.23 11.12
C VAL A 167 3.94 -6.23 12.21
N ALA A 168 2.65 -6.42 12.48
CA ALA A 168 2.16 -7.45 13.38
C ALA A 168 2.29 -8.85 12.75
N ASP A 169 3.17 -9.69 13.28
CA ASP A 169 3.35 -11.07 12.82
C ASP A 169 3.67 -12.02 13.99
N LYS A 170 2.82 -13.01 14.22
CA LYS A 170 3.02 -14.10 15.19
C LYS A 170 3.33 -13.60 16.61
N ARG A 171 2.51 -12.74 17.19
CA ARG A 171 2.66 -12.14 18.53
C ARG A 171 3.90 -11.24 18.69
N LYS A 172 4.42 -10.70 17.61
CA LYS A 172 5.58 -9.79 17.61
C LYS A 172 5.35 -8.65 16.65
N LEU A 173 5.79 -7.48 17.04
CA LEU A 173 6.03 -6.39 16.11
C LEU A 173 7.38 -6.64 15.44
N LYS A 174 7.39 -6.60 14.12
CA LYS A 174 8.58 -6.77 13.31
C LYS A 174 8.79 -5.54 12.47
N ARG A 175 9.94 -4.92 12.61
CA ARG A 175 10.34 -3.82 11.75
C ARG A 175 10.77 -4.34 10.38
N TYR A 176 10.17 -3.79 9.34
CA TYR A 176 10.48 -4.04 7.95
C TYR A 176 11.11 -2.79 7.35
N ASP A 177 12.40 -2.82 7.13
CA ASP A 177 13.16 -1.75 6.52
C ASP A 177 13.44 -2.08 5.06
N PHE A 178 13.29 -1.08 4.19
CA PHE A 178 13.49 -1.23 2.76
C PHE A 178 14.52 -0.22 2.24
N GLU A 179 15.12 -0.57 1.13
CA GLU A 179 16.09 0.26 0.40
C GLU A 179 15.68 0.35 -1.05
N ILE A 180 15.61 1.56 -1.55
CA ILE A 180 15.39 1.83 -2.97
C ILE A 180 16.72 1.66 -3.67
N LEU A 181 16.77 0.79 -4.67
CA LEU A 181 18.00 0.45 -5.38
C LEU A 181 18.18 1.31 -6.63
N GLN A 182 17.22 1.24 -7.55
CA GLN A 182 17.29 1.91 -8.85
C GLN A 182 15.94 1.90 -9.56
N GLU A 183 15.83 2.69 -10.60
CA GLU A 183 14.78 2.56 -11.60
C GLU A 183 15.24 1.62 -12.71
N GLU A 184 14.34 0.75 -13.19
CA GLU A 184 14.63 -0.13 -14.32
C GLU A 184 13.35 -0.50 -15.07
N THR A 185 13.48 -0.82 -16.36
CA THR A 185 12.37 -1.29 -17.19
C THR A 185 12.15 -2.78 -16.96
N VAL A 186 10.92 -3.18 -16.68
CA VAL A 186 10.50 -4.58 -16.57
C VAL A 186 9.56 -4.93 -17.72
N LYS A 187 9.92 -5.98 -18.48
CA LYS A 187 9.03 -6.55 -19.52
C LYS A 187 7.98 -7.42 -18.84
N THR A 188 6.72 -7.15 -19.15
CA THR A 188 5.53 -7.81 -18.56
C THR A 188 4.60 -8.36 -19.63
N GLY A 189 3.49 -8.97 -19.23
CA GLY A 189 2.44 -9.40 -20.16
C GLY A 189 1.66 -8.25 -20.80
N ILE A 190 1.72 -7.04 -20.21
CA ILE A 190 1.02 -5.84 -20.71
C ILE A 190 1.97 -4.83 -21.37
N GLY A 191 3.22 -5.18 -21.64
CA GLY A 191 4.24 -4.31 -22.23
C GLY A 191 5.41 -4.03 -21.28
N ASN A 192 6.20 -3.01 -21.62
CA ASN A 192 7.37 -2.58 -20.84
C ASN A 192 6.97 -1.51 -19.83
N LEU A 193 7.23 -1.74 -18.56
CA LEU A 193 6.91 -0.80 -17.47
C LEU A 193 8.17 -0.23 -16.85
N GLN A 194 8.21 1.09 -16.67
CA GLN A 194 9.23 1.75 -15.84
C GLN A 194 8.91 1.48 -14.38
N THR A 195 9.88 0.97 -13.64
CA THR A 195 9.67 0.51 -12.25
C THR A 195 10.73 1.05 -11.31
N LEU A 196 10.33 1.24 -10.06
CA LEU A 196 11.22 1.46 -8.93
C LEU A 196 11.51 0.11 -8.27
N LYS A 197 12.78 -0.28 -8.23
CA LYS A 197 13.26 -1.51 -7.61
C LYS A 197 13.61 -1.28 -6.15
N ILE A 198 12.99 -2.06 -5.27
CA ILE A 198 13.11 -1.90 -3.81
C ILE A 198 13.46 -3.24 -3.19
N THR A 199 14.43 -3.27 -2.30
CA THR A 199 14.80 -4.48 -1.55
C THR A 199 14.47 -4.34 -0.08
N ARG A 200 14.05 -5.43 0.55
CA ARG A 200 13.89 -5.49 1.99
C ARG A 200 15.23 -5.75 2.66
N LYS A 201 15.66 -4.86 3.57
CA LYS A 201 16.81 -5.08 4.44
C LYS A 201 16.52 -6.22 5.41
N ARG A 202 17.41 -7.16 5.50
CA ARG A 202 17.29 -8.33 6.37
C ARG A 202 18.34 -8.31 7.44
N PRO A 203 18.05 -8.82 8.65
CA PRO A 203 19.07 -9.06 9.65
C PRO A 203 20.19 -9.98 9.12
N ALA A 204 21.39 -9.80 9.61
CA ALA A 204 22.49 -10.68 9.28
C ALA A 204 22.12 -12.14 9.59
N GLY A 205 22.39 -13.05 8.63
CA GLY A 205 22.05 -14.47 8.74
C GLY A 205 20.66 -14.86 8.25
N ASP A 206 19.81 -13.93 7.81
CA ASP A 206 18.59 -14.27 7.08
C ASP A 206 18.95 -14.56 5.61
N SER A 207 18.84 -15.82 5.21
CA SER A 207 19.17 -16.34 3.88
C SER A 207 18.17 -15.99 2.78
N ARG A 208 17.28 -15.01 3.00
CA ARG A 208 16.24 -14.64 2.03
C ARG A 208 16.44 -13.24 1.50
N SER A 209 16.41 -13.08 0.19
CA SER A 209 16.20 -11.80 -0.47
C SER A 209 14.73 -11.56 -0.74
N THR A 210 14.25 -10.32 -0.66
CA THR A 210 12.89 -9.93 -1.05
C THR A 210 12.98 -8.63 -1.83
N ILE A 211 12.53 -8.66 -3.07
CA ILE A 211 12.64 -7.54 -4.00
C ILE A 211 11.25 -7.25 -4.58
N PHE A 212 10.92 -5.97 -4.68
CA PHE A 212 9.72 -5.44 -5.30
C PHE A 212 10.11 -4.58 -6.49
N TRP A 213 9.33 -4.63 -7.55
CA TRP A 213 9.36 -3.70 -8.67
C TRP A 213 7.98 -3.05 -8.75
N LEU A 214 7.93 -1.75 -8.55
CA LEU A 214 6.69 -0.98 -8.48
C LEU A 214 6.62 -0.02 -9.67
N ALA A 215 5.51 -0.03 -10.40
CA ALA A 215 5.31 0.80 -11.61
C ALA A 215 5.29 2.28 -11.26
N LEU A 216 6.16 3.08 -11.87
CA LEU A 216 6.25 4.53 -11.62
C LEU A 216 5.01 5.30 -12.07
N ASP A 217 4.32 4.84 -13.12
CA ASP A 217 3.20 5.56 -13.75
C ASP A 217 1.81 5.00 -13.43
N TYR A 218 1.74 3.91 -12.65
CA TYR A 218 0.49 3.27 -12.24
C TYR A 218 0.40 3.16 -10.71
N ASP A 219 0.47 4.30 -10.03
CA ASP A 219 0.35 4.43 -8.57
C ASP A 219 1.23 3.43 -7.79
N PHE A 220 2.44 3.17 -8.26
CA PHE A 220 3.36 2.19 -7.69
C PHE A 220 2.73 0.79 -7.52
N MET A 221 1.88 0.39 -8.47
CA MET A 221 1.35 -0.97 -8.53
C MET A 221 2.50 -1.97 -8.63
N LEU A 222 2.35 -3.11 -7.96
CA LEU A 222 3.34 -4.19 -8.02
C LEU A 222 3.43 -4.76 -9.44
N VAL A 223 4.61 -4.72 -10.04
CA VAL A 223 4.91 -5.29 -11.37
C VAL A 223 5.58 -6.65 -11.26
N ARG A 224 6.56 -6.74 -10.37
CA ARG A 224 7.27 -7.98 -10.08
C ARG A 224 7.57 -8.08 -8.59
N PHE A 225 7.43 -9.26 -8.05
CA PHE A 225 7.85 -9.60 -6.70
C PHE A 225 8.74 -10.82 -6.74
N GLN A 226 9.81 -10.80 -5.99
CA GLN A 226 10.71 -11.93 -5.88
C GLN A 226 11.11 -12.15 -4.43
N GLN A 227 10.97 -13.37 -3.96
CA GLN A 227 11.50 -13.80 -2.67
C GLN A 227 12.28 -15.09 -2.86
N LEU A 228 13.61 -15.00 -2.79
CA LEU A 228 14.51 -16.12 -2.99
C LEU A 228 15.32 -16.38 -1.73
N LYS A 229 15.72 -17.65 -1.54
CA LYS A 229 16.75 -18.07 -0.61
C LYS A 229 18.11 -18.08 -1.29
N ASP A 230 19.18 -18.27 -0.51
CA ASP A 230 20.56 -18.35 -1.03
C ASP A 230 20.78 -19.50 -2.02
N ASP A 231 20.00 -20.58 -1.92
CA ASP A 231 20.01 -21.71 -2.86
C ASP A 231 19.24 -21.42 -4.18
N GLY A 232 18.74 -20.20 -4.35
CA GLY A 232 17.97 -19.77 -5.51
C GLY A 232 16.52 -20.26 -5.51
N SER A 233 16.10 -21.12 -4.56
CA SER A 233 14.72 -21.52 -4.43
C SER A 233 13.86 -20.38 -3.88
N GLY A 234 12.61 -20.31 -4.30
CA GLY A 234 11.69 -19.29 -3.80
C GLY A 234 10.56 -18.98 -4.76
N PHE A 235 9.99 -17.82 -4.58
CA PHE A 235 8.74 -17.42 -5.20
C PHE A 235 8.94 -16.15 -6.03
N GLU A 236 8.33 -16.12 -7.21
CA GLU A 236 8.33 -14.97 -8.10
C GLU A 236 6.92 -14.72 -8.63
N LEU A 237 6.51 -13.46 -8.65
CA LEU A 237 5.32 -12.96 -9.36
C LEU A 237 5.78 -12.02 -10.48
N LEU A 238 5.19 -12.16 -11.65
CA LEU A 238 5.38 -11.22 -12.77
C LEU A 238 4.02 -10.85 -13.34
N LEU A 239 3.76 -9.55 -13.47
CA LEU A 239 2.52 -9.00 -13.99
C LEU A 239 2.23 -9.54 -15.40
N SER A 240 1.02 -10.04 -15.61
CA SER A 240 0.55 -10.56 -16.88
C SER A 240 -0.64 -9.79 -17.45
N ASP A 241 -1.47 -9.20 -16.60
CA ASP A 241 -2.62 -8.37 -16.97
C ASP A 241 -2.97 -7.41 -15.82
N ALA A 242 -3.56 -6.24 -16.13
CA ALA A 242 -3.98 -5.29 -15.10
C ALA A 242 -5.14 -4.41 -15.57
N GLU A 243 -6.01 -4.10 -14.61
CA GLU A 243 -7.07 -3.10 -14.72
C GLU A 243 -6.92 -2.08 -13.59
N PHE A 244 -7.11 -0.82 -13.91
CA PHE A 244 -7.07 0.29 -12.98
C PHE A 244 -8.33 1.14 -13.18
N ASP A 245 -9.11 1.34 -12.13
CA ASP A 245 -10.43 2.01 -12.20
C ASP A 245 -11.34 1.41 -13.30
N GLY A 246 -11.37 0.07 -13.39
CA GLY A 246 -12.15 -0.66 -14.39
C GLY A 246 -11.65 -0.54 -15.83
N LYS A 247 -10.49 0.09 -16.05
CA LYS A 247 -9.87 0.24 -17.37
C LYS A 247 -8.64 -0.65 -17.48
N LYS A 248 -8.58 -1.42 -18.57
CA LYS A 248 -7.41 -2.24 -18.88
C LYS A 248 -6.18 -1.36 -19.12
N ILE A 249 -5.05 -1.77 -18.57
CA ILE A 249 -3.76 -1.11 -18.77
C ILE A 249 -3.06 -1.80 -19.95
N GLU A 250 -2.56 -1.02 -20.88
CA GLU A 250 -1.65 -1.43 -21.94
C GLU A 250 -0.43 -0.51 -21.88
N ALA A 251 0.76 -1.08 -21.79
CA ALA A 251 2.01 -0.35 -21.83
C ALA A 251 2.69 -0.56 -23.18
N ASP A 252 3.44 0.42 -23.65
CA ASP A 252 4.16 0.41 -24.94
C ASP A 252 5.35 -0.58 -24.95
#